data_874270b3b8e3902acf67a0440ac2e1d6
#
_entry.id   874270b3b8e3902acf67a0440ac2e1d6
#
_cell.length_a   1.000
_cell.length_b   1.000
_cell.length_c   1.000
_cell.angle_alpha   90.00
_cell.angle_beta   90.00
_cell.angle_gamma   90.00
#
_symmetry.space_group_name_H-M   'P 1'
#
loop_
_entity.id
_entity.type
_entity.pdbx_description
1 polymer ?
#
loop_
_entity_poly.entity_id
_entity_poly.type
_entity_poly.pdbx_seq_one_letter_code
_entity_poly.pdbx_strand_id
1 'polypeptide(L)'
;MDTFSVAPDVYGIELAFEGTIVAYLLDDERPTVIETGVAAASETLLDGIREAGVDPMAVEHVVLGHAHLDHSGGAQALVDAAPDATVYLHESMTKWLTNPGRFDRLVESSREALAEAFPEVGAPDGPLPAERVQAVPDSGTEIDTGDRTLEIVHTPGHSPDHVSVWDPEAGLLFANEALGRYYPAADTWVPPTTLPKFDFDQVAASMDRLAAFDAEMLVLSHVGVRPDVDRAFERARDRLATFRERVPELYAANDEDLAATREAVGEELVALQPEYSAREHETQSRMATDCVLNSLELR
;
A
#
# COMPACT_ATOMS: atom_id res chain seq x y z
N MET A 1 -12.48 6.70 -13.64
CA MET A 1 -11.30 5.85 -13.78
C MET A 1 -10.37 6.61 -14.70
N ASP A 2 -9.19 6.91 -14.23
CA ASP A 2 -8.20 7.60 -15.06
C ASP A 2 -6.91 6.77 -15.06
N THR A 3 -6.47 6.39 -16.27
CA THR A 3 -5.15 5.85 -16.52
C THR A 3 -4.24 7.01 -16.90
N PHE A 4 -3.13 7.19 -16.20
CA PHE A 4 -2.23 8.33 -16.41
C PHE A 4 -0.78 7.86 -16.57
N SER A 5 0.02 8.64 -17.31
CA SER A 5 1.45 8.34 -17.47
C SER A 5 2.24 8.82 -16.24
N VAL A 6 3.09 7.94 -15.73
CA VAL A 6 4.05 8.21 -14.63
C VAL A 6 5.44 8.54 -15.21
N ALA A 7 5.89 7.71 -16.15
CA ALA A 7 7.14 7.83 -16.88
C ALA A 7 6.97 7.17 -18.26
N PRO A 8 7.96 7.22 -19.16
CA PRO A 8 7.91 6.41 -20.38
C PRO A 8 7.64 4.93 -20.04
N ASP A 9 6.60 4.36 -20.68
CA ASP A 9 6.17 2.98 -20.52
C ASP A 9 5.75 2.57 -19.08
N VAL A 10 5.46 3.58 -18.21
CA VAL A 10 4.95 3.38 -16.86
C VAL A 10 3.65 4.15 -16.67
N TYR A 11 2.60 3.45 -16.28
CA TYR A 11 1.25 3.96 -16.15
C TYR A 11 0.70 3.73 -14.75
N GLY A 12 0.01 4.73 -14.20
CA GLY A 12 -0.83 4.60 -13.00
C GLY A 12 -2.27 4.33 -13.39
N ILE A 13 -2.94 3.43 -12.71
CA ILE A 13 -4.34 3.04 -12.89
C ILE A 13 -5.08 3.34 -11.60
N GLU A 14 -5.96 4.33 -11.62
CA GLU A 14 -6.80 4.66 -10.46
C GLU A 14 -7.91 3.62 -10.31
N LEU A 15 -7.97 2.94 -9.16
CA LEU A 15 -8.83 1.79 -8.95
C LEU A 15 -10.06 2.10 -8.12
N ALA A 16 -9.90 2.85 -7.03
CA ALA A 16 -10.98 3.04 -6.07
C ALA A 16 -10.81 4.32 -5.24
N PHE A 17 -11.87 4.69 -4.51
CA PHE A 17 -11.89 5.80 -3.55
C PHE A 17 -11.38 7.13 -4.13
N GLU A 18 -11.91 7.53 -5.30
CA GLU A 18 -11.57 8.80 -5.96
C GLU A 18 -10.06 8.96 -6.22
N GLY A 19 -9.39 7.86 -6.69
CA GLY A 19 -7.96 7.86 -7.01
C GLY A 19 -7.03 7.68 -5.79
N THR A 20 -7.57 7.30 -4.63
CA THR A 20 -6.71 7.03 -3.47
C THR A 20 -6.07 5.64 -3.48
N ILE A 21 -6.52 4.71 -4.35
CA ILE A 21 -5.88 3.42 -4.59
C ILE A 21 -5.43 3.36 -6.05
N VAL A 22 -4.14 3.14 -6.24
CA VAL A 22 -3.50 3.13 -7.56
C VAL A 22 -2.67 1.85 -7.73
N ALA A 23 -2.90 1.15 -8.84
CA ALA A 23 -1.99 0.13 -9.34
C ALA A 23 -1.10 0.72 -10.44
N TYR A 24 0.04 0.09 -10.69
CA TYR A 24 0.97 0.56 -11.71
C TYR A 24 1.30 -0.53 -12.70
N LEU A 25 1.31 -0.17 -13.99
CA LEU A 25 1.71 -1.02 -15.09
C LEU A 25 3.02 -0.52 -15.68
N LEU A 26 3.98 -1.43 -15.84
CA LEU A 26 5.18 -1.24 -16.62
C LEU A 26 4.99 -2.02 -17.92
N ASP A 27 4.95 -1.31 -19.06
CA ASP A 27 4.75 -1.86 -20.41
C ASP A 27 6.11 -2.21 -21.03
N ASP A 28 6.74 -3.23 -20.47
CA ASP A 28 8.03 -3.77 -20.88
C ASP A 28 7.85 -5.02 -21.78
N GLU A 29 8.95 -5.62 -22.26
CA GLU A 29 8.91 -6.90 -22.99
C GLU A 29 8.14 -7.96 -22.20
N ARG A 30 8.26 -7.94 -20.85
CA ARG A 30 7.48 -8.74 -19.90
C ARG A 30 6.68 -7.79 -19.01
N PRO A 31 5.41 -7.48 -19.40
CA PRO A 31 4.63 -6.50 -18.68
C PRO A 31 4.45 -6.85 -17.21
N THR A 32 4.67 -5.84 -16.35
CA THR A 32 4.69 -6.00 -14.90
C THR A 32 3.62 -5.10 -14.27
N VAL A 33 2.82 -5.66 -13.37
CA VAL A 33 1.85 -4.91 -12.56
C VAL A 33 2.33 -4.83 -11.11
N ILE A 34 2.42 -3.63 -10.55
CA ILE A 34 2.71 -3.40 -9.14
C ILE A 34 1.42 -2.95 -8.46
N GLU A 35 1.01 -3.65 -7.42
CA GLU A 35 -0.28 -3.55 -6.74
C GLU A 35 -1.47 -3.99 -7.62
N THR A 36 -2.53 -4.44 -6.97
CA THR A 36 -3.75 -4.88 -7.66
C THR A 36 -5.02 -4.24 -7.11
N GLY A 37 -4.88 -3.46 -6.03
CA GLY A 37 -6.00 -2.77 -5.40
C GLY A 37 -7.03 -3.71 -4.78
N VAL A 38 -8.25 -3.23 -4.69
CA VAL A 38 -9.38 -3.92 -4.07
C VAL A 38 -10.07 -4.89 -5.04
N ALA A 39 -10.63 -5.98 -4.53
CA ALA A 39 -11.35 -6.96 -5.34
C ALA A 39 -12.54 -6.36 -6.09
N ALA A 40 -13.24 -5.40 -5.49
CA ALA A 40 -14.35 -4.71 -6.13
C ALA A 40 -13.95 -3.89 -7.38
N ALA A 41 -12.66 -3.59 -7.56
CA ALA A 41 -12.12 -2.85 -8.71
C ALA A 41 -11.34 -3.73 -9.70
N SER A 42 -11.45 -5.06 -9.62
CA SER A 42 -10.71 -5.96 -10.50
C SER A 42 -10.95 -5.71 -11.99
N GLU A 43 -12.18 -5.48 -12.40
CA GLU A 43 -12.51 -5.14 -13.81
C GLU A 43 -11.89 -3.78 -14.20
N THR A 44 -11.88 -2.81 -13.28
CA THR A 44 -11.24 -1.51 -13.48
C THR A 44 -9.73 -1.66 -13.71
N LEU A 45 -9.07 -2.53 -12.98
CA LEU A 45 -7.66 -2.87 -13.19
C LEU A 45 -7.42 -3.43 -14.59
N LEU A 46 -8.20 -4.43 -14.99
CA LEU A 46 -8.06 -5.06 -16.30
C LEU A 46 -8.35 -4.08 -17.45
N ASP A 47 -9.34 -3.20 -17.28
CA ASP A 47 -9.65 -2.17 -18.26
C ASP A 47 -8.55 -1.10 -18.34
N GLY A 48 -7.98 -0.69 -17.20
CA GLY A 48 -6.84 0.23 -17.16
C GLY A 48 -5.59 -0.32 -17.85
N ILE A 49 -5.30 -1.61 -17.71
CA ILE A 49 -4.22 -2.28 -18.44
C ILE A 49 -4.49 -2.21 -19.97
N ARG A 50 -5.72 -2.47 -20.40
CA ARG A 50 -6.10 -2.34 -21.83
C ARG A 50 -6.01 -0.90 -22.34
N GLU A 51 -6.42 0.09 -21.53
CA GLU A 51 -6.33 1.52 -21.89
C GLU A 51 -4.86 1.97 -22.06
N ALA A 52 -3.94 1.41 -21.27
CA ALA A 52 -2.51 1.63 -21.44
C ALA A 52 -1.94 0.96 -22.71
N GLY A 53 -2.72 0.12 -23.40
CA GLY A 53 -2.32 -0.55 -24.65
C GLY A 53 -1.83 -1.98 -24.48
N VAL A 54 -1.83 -2.52 -23.26
CA VAL A 54 -1.38 -3.89 -22.95
C VAL A 54 -2.58 -4.83 -22.86
N ASP A 55 -2.46 -6.03 -23.44
CA ASP A 55 -3.42 -7.11 -23.20
C ASP A 55 -3.16 -7.68 -21.79
N PRO A 56 -4.16 -7.71 -20.88
CA PRO A 56 -4.01 -8.35 -19.59
C PRO A 56 -3.45 -9.78 -19.65
N MET A 57 -3.72 -10.52 -20.70
CA MET A 57 -3.14 -11.86 -20.93
C MET A 57 -1.61 -11.85 -21.07
N ALA A 58 -1.02 -10.73 -21.45
CA ALA A 58 0.43 -10.61 -21.65
C ALA A 58 1.18 -10.29 -20.34
N VAL A 59 0.48 -9.98 -19.23
CA VAL A 59 1.14 -9.70 -17.95
C VAL A 59 1.90 -10.92 -17.46
N GLU A 60 3.19 -10.75 -17.20
CA GLU A 60 4.07 -11.83 -16.74
C GLU A 60 4.44 -11.71 -15.25
N HIS A 61 4.45 -10.49 -14.71
CA HIS A 61 4.82 -10.25 -13.33
C HIS A 61 3.77 -9.43 -12.60
N VAL A 62 3.45 -9.83 -11.36
CA VAL A 62 2.60 -9.07 -10.45
C VAL A 62 3.33 -8.93 -9.12
N VAL A 63 3.59 -7.72 -8.67
CA VAL A 63 4.24 -7.47 -7.37
C VAL A 63 3.21 -6.92 -6.40
N LEU A 64 2.99 -7.63 -5.31
CA LEU A 64 2.11 -7.18 -4.22
C LEU A 64 2.97 -6.54 -3.13
N GLY A 65 2.72 -5.29 -2.80
CA GLY A 65 3.43 -4.56 -1.76
C GLY A 65 3.26 -5.22 -0.39
N HIS A 66 2.08 -5.75 -0.12
CA HIS A 66 1.78 -6.57 1.05
C HIS A 66 0.38 -7.24 0.91
N ALA A 67 -0.02 -8.03 1.91
CA ALA A 67 -1.21 -8.88 1.80
C ALA A 67 -2.54 -8.23 2.18
N HIS A 68 -2.60 -6.93 2.51
CA HIS A 68 -3.88 -6.26 2.78
C HIS A 68 -4.75 -6.25 1.51
N LEU A 69 -6.08 -6.34 1.69
CA LEU A 69 -7.01 -6.53 0.57
C LEU A 69 -7.19 -5.29 -0.31
N ASP A 70 -6.76 -4.13 0.13
CA ASP A 70 -6.70 -2.92 -0.70
C ASP A 70 -5.46 -2.88 -1.62
N HIS A 71 -4.55 -3.83 -1.49
CA HIS A 71 -3.37 -4.05 -2.35
C HIS A 71 -3.42 -5.38 -3.10
N SER A 72 -3.88 -6.44 -2.43
CA SER A 72 -3.87 -7.82 -2.97
C SER A 72 -5.24 -8.27 -3.50
N GLY A 73 -6.30 -7.46 -3.33
CA GLY A 73 -7.67 -7.88 -3.60
C GLY A 73 -7.96 -8.24 -5.05
N GLY A 74 -7.36 -7.53 -6.01
CA GLY A 74 -7.50 -7.79 -7.43
C GLY A 74 -6.59 -8.90 -7.99
N ALA A 75 -5.65 -9.43 -7.18
CA ALA A 75 -4.62 -10.33 -7.66
C ALA A 75 -5.16 -11.62 -8.28
N GLN A 76 -6.21 -12.23 -7.70
CA GLN A 76 -6.81 -13.45 -8.27
C GLN A 76 -7.40 -13.19 -9.65
N ALA A 77 -8.16 -12.10 -9.81
CA ALA A 77 -8.76 -11.76 -11.10
C ALA A 77 -7.71 -11.48 -12.18
N LEU A 78 -6.60 -10.83 -11.81
CA LEU A 78 -5.48 -10.60 -12.74
C LEU A 78 -4.79 -11.92 -13.12
N VAL A 79 -4.54 -12.82 -12.16
CA VAL A 79 -3.93 -14.14 -12.43
C VAL A 79 -4.84 -15.01 -13.30
N ASP A 80 -6.16 -14.92 -13.15
CA ASP A 80 -7.11 -15.61 -14.01
C ASP A 80 -7.11 -15.07 -15.44
N ALA A 81 -6.91 -13.76 -15.61
CA ALA A 81 -6.79 -13.10 -16.92
C ALA A 81 -5.41 -13.32 -17.56
N ALA A 82 -4.35 -13.47 -16.76
CA ALA A 82 -2.94 -13.59 -17.16
C ALA A 82 -2.39 -15.00 -16.80
N PRO A 83 -2.61 -16.03 -17.63
CA PRO A 83 -2.30 -17.42 -17.28
C PRO A 83 -0.80 -17.69 -17.07
N ASP A 84 0.07 -16.84 -17.55
CA ASP A 84 1.54 -16.98 -17.39
C ASP A 84 2.12 -16.08 -16.28
N ALA A 85 1.31 -15.21 -15.66
CA ALA A 85 1.77 -14.29 -14.62
C ALA A 85 2.32 -14.99 -13.37
N THR A 86 3.42 -14.49 -12.83
CA THR A 86 3.99 -14.86 -11.53
C THR A 86 3.73 -13.76 -10.52
N VAL A 87 3.18 -14.09 -9.36
CA VAL A 87 2.91 -13.15 -8.28
C VAL A 87 4.07 -13.16 -7.28
N TYR A 88 4.69 -12.02 -7.07
CA TYR A 88 5.75 -11.82 -6.09
C TYR A 88 5.15 -11.25 -4.81
N LEU A 89 5.38 -11.94 -3.71
CA LEU A 89 4.85 -11.61 -2.39
C LEU A 89 5.87 -12.03 -1.33
N HIS A 90 6.03 -11.25 -0.28
CA HIS A 90 6.95 -11.57 0.81
C HIS A 90 6.63 -12.95 1.44
N GLU A 91 7.67 -13.72 1.73
CA GLU A 91 7.58 -15.14 2.14
C GLU A 91 6.69 -15.36 3.37
N SER A 92 6.63 -14.39 4.29
CA SER A 92 5.83 -14.49 5.51
C SER A 92 4.32 -14.59 5.27
N MET A 93 3.86 -14.08 4.11
CA MET A 93 2.43 -14.03 3.76
C MET A 93 1.99 -14.96 2.62
N THR A 94 2.93 -15.64 1.95
CA THR A 94 2.60 -16.56 0.85
C THR A 94 1.50 -17.57 1.22
N LYS A 95 1.59 -18.17 2.41
CA LYS A 95 0.58 -19.13 2.89
C LYS A 95 -0.76 -18.48 3.24
N TRP A 96 -0.82 -17.18 3.45
CA TRP A 96 -2.08 -16.49 3.73
C TRP A 96 -2.87 -16.25 2.45
N LEU A 97 -2.19 -16.01 1.34
CA LEU A 97 -2.84 -15.79 0.05
C LEU A 97 -3.00 -17.09 -0.77
N THR A 98 -2.31 -18.18 -0.44
CA THR A 98 -2.38 -19.45 -1.22
C THR A 98 -3.10 -20.60 -0.52
N ASN A 99 -3.23 -20.59 0.80
CA ASN A 99 -3.93 -21.66 1.53
C ASN A 99 -5.37 -21.26 1.82
N PRO A 100 -6.38 -22.01 1.35
CA PRO A 100 -7.80 -21.65 1.46
C PRO A 100 -8.23 -21.26 2.88
N GLY A 101 -7.87 -22.09 3.89
CA GLY A 101 -8.30 -21.80 5.26
C GLY A 101 -7.59 -20.62 5.94
N ARG A 102 -6.42 -20.19 5.46
CA ARG A 102 -5.76 -18.97 5.90
C ARG A 102 -6.30 -17.76 5.15
N PHE A 103 -6.55 -17.92 3.87
CA PHE A 103 -7.17 -16.91 3.04
C PHE A 103 -8.56 -16.51 3.56
N ASP A 104 -9.42 -17.50 3.88
CA ASP A 104 -10.72 -17.23 4.47
C ASP A 104 -10.61 -16.43 5.78
N ARG A 105 -9.60 -16.74 6.61
CA ARG A 105 -9.34 -15.98 7.85
C ARG A 105 -8.85 -14.56 7.59
N LEU A 106 -8.03 -14.34 6.56
CA LEU A 106 -7.58 -13.01 6.14
C LEU A 106 -8.78 -12.17 5.70
N VAL A 107 -9.63 -12.72 4.82
CA VAL A 107 -10.84 -12.05 4.34
C VAL A 107 -11.79 -11.72 5.49
N GLU A 108 -12.03 -12.66 6.41
CA GLU A 108 -12.92 -12.44 7.56
C GLU A 108 -12.35 -11.38 8.52
N SER A 109 -11.04 -11.44 8.82
CA SER A 109 -10.37 -10.41 9.64
C SER A 109 -10.46 -9.03 9.00
N SER A 110 -10.29 -8.94 7.67
CA SER A 110 -10.45 -7.69 6.93
C SER A 110 -11.90 -7.19 6.95
N ARG A 111 -12.87 -8.11 6.84
CA ARG A 111 -14.30 -7.78 6.96
C ARG A 111 -14.63 -7.19 8.31
N GLU A 112 -14.11 -7.78 9.39
CA GLU A 112 -14.32 -7.27 10.76
C GLU A 112 -13.65 -5.90 10.95
N ALA A 113 -12.42 -5.73 10.46
CA ALA A 113 -11.67 -4.47 10.61
C ALA A 113 -12.27 -3.31 9.83
N LEU A 114 -12.75 -3.57 8.61
CA LEU A 114 -13.31 -2.57 7.69
C LEU A 114 -14.81 -2.34 7.92
N ALA A 115 -15.52 -3.33 8.51
CA ALA A 115 -16.93 -3.26 8.83
C ALA A 115 -17.80 -2.70 7.68
N GLU A 116 -18.34 -1.47 7.82
CA GLU A 116 -19.18 -0.83 6.81
C GLU A 116 -18.43 -0.49 5.50
N ALA A 117 -17.10 -0.41 5.54
CA ALA A 117 -16.27 -0.15 4.36
C ALA A 117 -15.99 -1.42 3.52
N PHE A 118 -16.16 -2.61 4.09
CA PHE A 118 -15.83 -3.86 3.42
C PHE A 118 -16.55 -4.08 2.06
N PRO A 119 -17.81 -3.69 1.86
CA PRO A 119 -18.45 -3.82 0.54
C PRO A 119 -17.76 -3.05 -0.58
N GLU A 120 -17.08 -1.97 -0.27
CA GLU A 120 -16.32 -1.16 -1.25
C GLU A 120 -14.96 -1.80 -1.59
N VAL A 121 -14.39 -2.55 -0.66
CA VAL A 121 -13.16 -3.36 -0.87
C VAL A 121 -13.49 -4.65 -1.62
N GLY A 122 -14.60 -5.28 -1.28
CA GLY A 122 -15.01 -6.57 -1.82
C GLY A 122 -14.19 -7.74 -1.26
N ALA A 123 -14.68 -8.94 -1.54
CA ALA A 123 -13.95 -10.17 -1.24
C ALA A 123 -13.34 -10.71 -2.53
N PRO A 124 -12.04 -11.06 -2.56
CA PRO A 124 -11.47 -11.77 -3.71
C PRO A 124 -12.15 -13.13 -3.92
N ASP A 125 -12.19 -13.63 -5.15
CA ASP A 125 -12.90 -14.86 -5.52
C ASP A 125 -12.29 -16.14 -4.91
N GLY A 126 -11.04 -16.06 -4.43
CA GLY A 126 -10.36 -17.18 -3.79
C GLY A 126 -8.87 -16.93 -3.57
N PRO A 127 -8.17 -17.91 -3.01
CA PRO A 127 -6.73 -17.85 -2.81
C PRO A 127 -5.98 -17.99 -4.14
N LEU A 128 -4.81 -17.38 -4.24
CA LEU A 128 -3.91 -17.52 -5.37
C LEU A 128 -3.44 -18.98 -5.54
N PRO A 129 -3.29 -19.49 -6.78
CA PRO A 129 -2.63 -20.76 -7.03
C PRO A 129 -1.19 -20.74 -6.52
N ALA A 130 -0.83 -21.68 -5.64
CA ALA A 130 0.47 -21.66 -4.97
C ALA A 130 1.67 -21.73 -5.94
N GLU A 131 1.49 -22.40 -7.08
CA GLU A 131 2.47 -22.54 -8.17
C GLU A 131 2.69 -21.25 -8.94
N ARG A 132 1.83 -20.24 -8.75
CA ARG A 132 1.92 -18.92 -9.38
C ARG A 132 2.57 -17.89 -8.45
N VAL A 133 2.88 -18.25 -7.22
CA VAL A 133 3.45 -17.33 -6.22
C VAL A 133 4.93 -17.62 -6.01
N GLN A 134 5.74 -16.60 -6.26
CA GLN A 134 7.16 -16.58 -5.90
C GLN A 134 7.34 -15.82 -4.59
N ALA A 135 7.94 -16.52 -3.61
CA ALA A 135 8.24 -15.93 -2.31
C ALA A 135 9.43 -14.97 -2.40
N VAL A 136 9.26 -13.76 -1.89
CA VAL A 136 10.32 -12.76 -1.73
C VAL A 136 10.90 -12.89 -0.33
N PRO A 137 12.19 -13.18 -0.17
CA PRO A 137 12.83 -13.27 1.16
C PRO A 137 13.12 -11.88 1.75
N ASP A 138 13.48 -11.83 3.04
CA ASP A 138 13.91 -10.59 3.71
C ASP A 138 15.08 -9.88 3.01
N SER A 139 15.91 -10.63 2.27
CA SER A 139 17.01 -10.05 1.47
C SER A 139 16.56 -9.34 0.20
N GLY A 140 15.28 -9.42 -0.15
CA GLY A 140 14.77 -8.96 -1.42
C GLY A 140 15.04 -9.91 -2.59
N THR A 141 14.64 -9.51 -3.79
CA THR A 141 14.89 -10.24 -5.03
C THR A 141 14.86 -9.28 -6.22
N GLU A 142 15.31 -9.74 -7.38
CA GLU A 142 15.25 -8.99 -8.64
C GLU A 142 14.24 -9.64 -9.59
N ILE A 143 13.63 -8.81 -10.45
CA ILE A 143 12.77 -9.22 -11.57
C ILE A 143 13.34 -8.60 -12.85
N ASP A 144 13.66 -9.45 -13.80
CA ASP A 144 14.03 -9.04 -15.16
C ASP A 144 12.76 -8.93 -16.02
N THR A 145 12.40 -7.72 -16.41
CA THR A 145 11.21 -7.43 -17.24
C THR A 145 11.55 -7.39 -18.74
N GLY A 146 12.79 -7.65 -19.10
CA GLY A 146 13.32 -7.58 -20.47
C GLY A 146 13.94 -6.23 -20.78
N ASP A 147 13.25 -5.13 -20.51
CA ASP A 147 13.73 -3.77 -20.77
C ASP A 147 14.44 -3.17 -19.56
N ARG A 148 14.13 -3.66 -18.35
CA ARG A 148 14.74 -3.21 -17.08
C ARG A 148 14.83 -4.34 -16.05
N THR A 149 15.57 -4.09 -14.98
CA THR A 149 15.64 -4.96 -13.80
C THR A 149 15.07 -4.25 -12.59
N LEU A 150 13.98 -4.76 -12.04
CA LEU A 150 13.35 -4.24 -10.83
C LEU A 150 13.95 -4.91 -9.60
N GLU A 151 14.25 -4.13 -8.57
CA GLU A 151 14.68 -4.64 -7.25
C GLU A 151 13.51 -4.62 -6.28
N ILE A 152 13.07 -5.78 -5.78
CA ILE A 152 12.09 -5.86 -4.69
C ILE A 152 12.84 -5.80 -3.37
N VAL A 153 12.49 -4.83 -2.53
CA VAL A 153 13.16 -4.54 -1.26
C VAL A 153 12.19 -4.77 -0.11
N HIS A 154 12.55 -5.59 0.87
CA HIS A 154 11.75 -5.78 2.08
C HIS A 154 11.79 -4.51 2.95
N THR A 155 10.64 -3.92 3.20
CA THR A 155 10.45 -2.65 3.90
C THR A 155 9.39 -2.76 5.00
N PRO A 156 9.62 -3.61 6.03
CA PRO A 156 8.65 -3.85 7.09
C PRO A 156 8.40 -2.62 7.95
N GLY A 157 7.28 -2.66 8.68
CA GLY A 157 6.89 -1.65 9.66
C GLY A 157 5.44 -1.24 9.55
N HIS A 158 4.94 -0.92 8.35
CA HIS A 158 3.51 -0.88 8.08
C HIS A 158 2.89 -2.26 8.35
N SER A 159 3.41 -3.26 7.69
CA SER A 159 3.16 -4.67 7.97
C SER A 159 4.49 -5.45 7.90
N PRO A 160 4.59 -6.66 8.51
CA PRO A 160 5.81 -7.44 8.49
C PRO A 160 6.24 -7.94 7.11
N ASP A 161 5.31 -7.99 6.17
CA ASP A 161 5.47 -8.49 4.80
C ASP A 161 5.59 -7.39 3.76
N HIS A 162 5.64 -6.13 4.19
CA HIS A 162 5.66 -5.01 3.26
C HIS A 162 6.94 -5.00 2.42
N VAL A 163 6.78 -4.81 1.10
CA VAL A 163 7.88 -4.62 0.16
C VAL A 163 7.68 -3.36 -0.66
N SER A 164 8.79 -2.78 -1.09
CA SER A 164 8.88 -1.69 -2.05
C SER A 164 9.60 -2.17 -3.30
N VAL A 165 9.48 -1.45 -4.42
CA VAL A 165 10.16 -1.81 -5.67
C VAL A 165 10.99 -0.63 -6.14
N TRP A 166 12.27 -0.88 -6.48
CA TRP A 166 13.16 0.08 -7.08
C TRP A 166 13.38 -0.21 -8.57
N ASP A 167 13.17 0.78 -9.40
CA ASP A 167 13.47 0.77 -10.83
C ASP A 167 14.63 1.74 -11.08
N PRO A 168 15.88 1.23 -11.17
CA PRO A 168 17.06 2.07 -11.37
C PRO A 168 17.12 2.71 -12.75
N GLU A 169 16.53 2.09 -13.77
CA GLU A 169 16.55 2.58 -15.14
C GLU A 169 15.66 3.81 -15.32
N ALA A 170 14.50 3.85 -14.65
CA ALA A 170 13.58 4.97 -14.71
C ALA A 170 13.70 5.94 -13.50
N GLY A 171 14.53 5.63 -12.50
CA GLY A 171 14.64 6.41 -11.28
C GLY A 171 13.36 6.42 -10.44
N LEU A 172 12.54 5.37 -10.53
CA LEU A 172 11.27 5.27 -9.84
C LEU A 172 11.36 4.40 -8.59
N LEU A 173 10.96 4.95 -7.45
CA LEU A 173 10.83 4.20 -6.21
C LEU A 173 9.35 3.98 -5.87
N PHE A 174 8.85 2.78 -6.13
CA PHE A 174 7.52 2.34 -5.71
C PHE A 174 7.58 2.02 -4.21
N ALA A 175 7.39 3.06 -3.41
CA ALA A 175 7.49 2.96 -1.95
C ALA A 175 6.24 2.33 -1.31
N ASN A 176 5.17 2.17 -2.10
CA ASN A 176 3.88 1.65 -1.67
C ASN A 176 3.38 2.40 -0.41
N GLU A 177 3.24 1.78 0.73
CA GLU A 177 2.86 2.43 2.00
C GLU A 177 4.02 2.64 2.98
N ALA A 178 5.29 2.41 2.59
CA ALA A 178 6.42 2.56 3.53
C ALA A 178 6.55 3.96 4.14
N LEU A 179 6.09 5.00 3.42
CA LEU A 179 6.12 6.40 3.90
C LEU A 179 4.78 6.85 4.50
N GLY A 180 3.73 6.05 4.40
CA GLY A 180 2.36 6.44 4.73
C GLY A 180 1.61 7.06 3.55
N ARG A 181 0.56 7.82 3.86
CA ARG A 181 -0.36 8.42 2.88
C ARG A 181 -0.18 9.93 2.83
N TYR A 182 0.07 10.45 1.66
CA TYR A 182 0.05 11.89 1.42
C TYR A 182 -1.31 12.34 0.91
N TYR A 183 -1.86 13.36 1.50
CA TYR A 183 -3.14 13.96 1.13
C TYR A 183 -2.89 15.35 0.51
N PRO A 184 -2.82 15.47 -0.84
CA PRO A 184 -2.38 16.70 -1.50
C PRO A 184 -3.29 17.89 -1.23
N ALA A 185 -4.61 17.73 -1.18
CA ALA A 185 -5.54 18.84 -0.94
C ALA A 185 -5.40 19.44 0.48
N ALA A 186 -5.05 18.60 1.47
CA ALA A 186 -4.78 19.03 2.85
C ALA A 186 -3.30 19.30 3.13
N ASP A 187 -2.42 19.08 2.15
CA ASP A 187 -0.95 19.14 2.26
C ASP A 187 -0.40 18.44 3.52
N THR A 188 -0.93 17.26 3.82
CA THR A 188 -0.56 16.51 5.03
C THR A 188 -0.16 15.07 4.73
N TRP A 189 0.70 14.52 5.60
CA TRP A 189 1.04 13.11 5.64
C TRP A 189 0.42 12.45 6.88
N VAL A 190 -0.15 11.27 6.69
CA VAL A 190 -0.55 10.36 7.77
C VAL A 190 0.44 9.19 7.75
N PRO A 191 1.08 8.84 8.87
CA PRO A 191 2.02 7.72 8.92
C PRO A 191 1.37 6.40 8.47
N PRO A 192 2.15 5.39 8.08
CA PRO A 192 1.64 4.12 7.56
C PRO A 192 1.04 3.24 8.68
N THR A 193 0.16 3.82 9.47
CA THR A 193 -0.46 3.16 10.63
C THR A 193 -1.46 2.10 10.21
N THR A 194 -1.29 0.89 10.72
CA THR A 194 -2.19 -0.25 10.51
C THR A 194 -2.19 -1.19 11.72
N LEU A 195 -3.22 -2.00 11.84
CA LEU A 195 -3.33 -3.03 12.87
C LEU A 195 -3.21 -4.42 12.21
N PRO A 196 -2.69 -5.43 12.92
CA PRO A 196 -2.26 -5.43 14.33
C PRO A 196 -0.75 -5.28 14.57
N LYS A 197 0.08 -5.14 13.54
CA LYS A 197 1.54 -5.33 13.65
C LYS A 197 2.39 -4.16 13.15
N PHE A 198 1.88 -2.96 13.28
CA PHE A 198 2.65 -1.76 13.01
C PHE A 198 3.82 -1.60 13.99
N ASP A 199 4.97 -1.18 13.46
CA ASP A 199 6.20 -0.98 14.25
C ASP A 199 6.93 0.30 13.81
N PHE A 200 7.00 1.27 14.72
CA PHE A 200 7.63 2.58 14.46
C PHE A 200 9.10 2.47 14.06
N ASP A 201 9.86 1.61 14.74
CA ASP A 201 11.30 1.52 14.55
C ASP A 201 11.61 0.81 13.22
N GLN A 202 10.78 -0.17 12.82
CA GLN A 202 10.88 -0.80 11.51
C GLN A 202 10.47 0.15 10.37
N VAL A 203 9.41 0.96 10.56
CA VAL A 203 9.04 2.00 9.58
C VAL A 203 10.18 2.99 9.38
N ALA A 204 10.77 3.51 10.46
CA ALA A 204 11.90 4.43 10.38
C ALA A 204 13.10 3.80 9.66
N ALA A 205 13.46 2.56 9.98
CA ALA A 205 14.54 1.84 9.33
C ALA A 205 14.26 1.56 7.83
N SER A 206 13.01 1.28 7.48
CA SER A 206 12.59 1.12 6.08
C SER A 206 12.67 2.43 5.31
N MET A 207 12.23 3.55 5.89
CA MET A 207 12.41 4.88 5.30
C MET A 207 13.89 5.23 5.09
N ASP A 208 14.77 4.89 6.04
CA ASP A 208 16.22 5.12 5.91
C ASP A 208 16.83 4.27 4.79
N ARG A 209 16.40 3.01 4.66
CA ARG A 209 16.80 2.12 3.57
C ARG A 209 16.36 2.68 2.21
N LEU A 210 15.10 3.10 2.09
CA LEU A 210 14.54 3.62 0.83
C LEU A 210 15.15 4.97 0.43
N ALA A 211 15.47 5.83 1.39
CA ALA A 211 16.11 7.12 1.11
C ALA A 211 17.57 6.99 0.62
N ALA A 212 18.15 5.79 0.67
CA ALA A 212 19.49 5.54 0.14
C ALA A 212 19.49 5.28 -1.38
N PHE A 213 18.32 5.07 -2.00
CA PHE A 213 18.19 4.98 -3.45
C PHE A 213 18.24 6.41 -4.05
N ASP A 214 18.84 6.53 -5.23
CA ASP A 214 18.92 7.80 -5.98
C ASP A 214 17.63 8.00 -6.81
N ALA A 215 16.49 8.03 -6.11
CA ALA A 215 15.18 8.09 -6.75
C ALA A 215 14.87 9.51 -7.25
N GLU A 216 14.42 9.62 -8.49
CA GLU A 216 13.93 10.86 -9.09
C GLU A 216 12.45 11.10 -8.77
N MET A 217 11.70 10.03 -8.51
CA MET A 217 10.27 10.08 -8.19
C MET A 217 9.86 8.97 -7.23
N LEU A 218 9.03 9.32 -6.25
CA LEU A 218 8.30 8.35 -5.43
C LEU A 218 6.97 8.00 -6.08
N VAL A 219 6.67 6.71 -6.06
CA VAL A 219 5.42 6.13 -6.53
C VAL A 219 4.72 5.46 -5.34
N LEU A 220 3.51 5.90 -5.02
CA LEU A 220 2.77 5.51 -3.83
C LEU A 220 1.52 4.74 -4.22
N SER A 221 1.18 3.67 -3.49
CA SER A 221 -0.06 2.91 -3.69
C SER A 221 -1.31 3.72 -3.37
N HIS A 222 -1.14 4.78 -2.55
CA HIS A 222 -2.19 5.74 -2.24
C HIS A 222 -1.82 7.13 -2.74
N VAL A 223 -2.71 7.72 -3.55
CA VAL A 223 -2.65 9.11 -4.04
C VAL A 223 -1.51 9.40 -5.04
N GLY A 224 -0.88 8.38 -5.63
CA GLY A 224 -0.07 8.56 -6.85
C GLY A 224 1.40 8.95 -6.62
N VAL A 225 1.91 9.89 -7.39
CA VAL A 225 3.35 10.14 -7.56
C VAL A 225 3.84 11.42 -6.89
N ARG A 226 5.14 11.44 -6.47
CA ARG A 226 5.79 12.57 -5.82
C ARG A 226 7.19 12.81 -6.39
N PRO A 227 7.41 13.92 -7.10
CA PRO A 227 8.73 14.25 -7.63
C PRO A 227 9.67 14.91 -6.59
N ASP A 228 9.15 15.37 -5.45
CA ASP A 228 9.90 16.01 -4.37
C ASP A 228 10.40 14.98 -3.34
N VAL A 229 11.20 14.01 -3.77
CA VAL A 229 11.61 12.81 -3.03
C VAL A 229 12.17 13.13 -1.65
N ASP A 230 13.21 13.97 -1.57
CA ASP A 230 13.87 14.34 -0.30
C ASP A 230 12.88 14.96 0.70
N ARG A 231 12.06 15.88 0.21
CA ARG A 231 11.05 16.56 1.03
C ARG A 231 9.97 15.60 1.49
N ALA A 232 9.58 14.63 0.65
CA ALA A 232 8.61 13.61 1.02
C ALA A 232 9.13 12.74 2.16
N PHE A 233 10.40 12.29 2.09
CA PHE A 233 11.03 11.53 3.18
C PHE A 233 11.16 12.36 4.46
N GLU A 234 11.61 13.62 4.36
CA GLU A 234 11.68 14.52 5.51
C GLU A 234 10.32 14.64 6.20
N ARG A 235 9.27 14.97 5.45
CA ARG A 235 7.91 15.13 5.99
C ARG A 235 7.35 13.82 6.56
N ALA A 236 7.55 12.70 5.89
CA ALA A 236 7.08 11.42 6.38
C ALA A 236 7.73 11.04 7.73
N ARG A 237 9.05 11.27 7.88
CA ARG A 237 9.77 11.06 9.15
C ARG A 237 9.28 11.99 10.26
N ASP A 238 9.13 13.28 9.96
CA ASP A 238 8.63 14.27 10.93
C ASP A 238 7.24 13.90 11.42
N ARG A 239 6.37 13.45 10.50
CA ARG A 239 5.02 13.02 10.87
C ARG A 239 5.03 11.73 11.69
N LEU A 240 5.87 10.76 11.34
CA LEU A 240 6.03 9.53 12.11
C LEU A 240 6.43 9.83 13.56
N ALA A 241 7.42 10.71 13.76
CA ALA A 241 7.87 11.15 15.09
C ALA A 241 6.76 11.90 15.84
N THR A 242 6.08 12.83 15.15
CA THR A 242 4.99 13.61 15.73
C THR A 242 3.86 12.72 16.25
N PHE A 243 3.42 11.72 15.47
CA PHE A 243 2.36 10.82 15.92
C PHE A 243 2.80 9.95 17.12
N ARG A 244 4.05 9.47 17.11
CA ARG A 244 4.61 8.69 18.21
C ARG A 244 4.60 9.46 19.54
N GLU A 245 4.84 10.77 19.49
CA GLU A 245 4.90 11.63 20.68
C GLU A 245 3.50 12.15 21.08
N ARG A 246 2.76 12.70 20.11
CA ARG A 246 1.53 13.44 20.41
C ARG A 246 0.32 12.56 20.72
N VAL A 247 0.18 11.39 20.12
CA VAL A 247 -0.97 10.53 20.37
C VAL A 247 -1.04 10.08 21.83
N PRO A 248 0.04 9.61 22.49
CA PRO A 248 0.04 9.34 23.92
C PRO A 248 -0.28 10.57 24.81
N GLU A 249 0.24 11.74 24.43
CA GLU A 249 -0.06 12.98 25.17
C GLU A 249 -1.55 13.34 25.07
N LEU A 250 -2.16 13.23 23.88
CA LEU A 250 -3.57 13.45 23.69
C LEU A 250 -4.42 12.40 24.44
N TYR A 251 -3.97 11.14 24.48
CA TYR A 251 -4.63 10.09 25.25
C TYR A 251 -4.66 10.41 26.76
N ALA A 252 -3.52 10.79 27.31
CA ALA A 252 -3.45 11.21 28.70
C ALA A 252 -4.25 12.51 28.99
N ALA A 253 -4.24 13.47 28.07
CA ALA A 253 -4.98 14.73 28.22
C ALA A 253 -6.51 14.55 28.17
N ASN A 254 -6.98 13.46 27.56
CA ASN A 254 -8.40 13.09 27.48
C ASN A 254 -8.78 12.02 28.51
N ASP A 255 -8.09 11.92 29.62
CA ASP A 255 -8.38 10.98 30.72
C ASP A 255 -8.45 9.51 30.24
N GLU A 256 -7.64 9.15 29.23
CA GLU A 256 -7.58 7.84 28.58
C GLU A 256 -8.91 7.44 27.88
N ASP A 257 -9.76 8.41 27.57
CA ASP A 257 -10.96 8.19 26.75
C ASP A 257 -10.56 8.06 25.27
N LEU A 258 -10.82 6.90 24.72
CA LEU A 258 -10.42 6.56 23.37
C LEU A 258 -11.20 7.35 22.30
N ALA A 259 -12.49 7.61 22.54
CA ALA A 259 -13.33 8.34 21.58
C ALA A 259 -12.91 9.81 21.51
N ALA A 260 -12.72 10.46 22.66
CA ALA A 260 -12.22 11.82 22.74
C ALA A 260 -10.79 11.95 22.17
N THR A 261 -9.94 10.93 22.39
CA THR A 261 -8.59 10.91 21.81
C THR A 261 -8.61 10.81 20.29
N ARG A 262 -9.46 9.96 19.71
CA ARG A 262 -9.61 9.83 18.25
C ARG A 262 -10.07 11.15 17.63
N GLU A 263 -10.99 11.86 18.25
CA GLU A 263 -11.44 13.18 17.82
C GLU A 263 -10.28 14.18 17.86
N ALA A 264 -9.54 14.27 18.96
CA ALA A 264 -8.41 15.17 19.11
C ALA A 264 -7.25 14.85 18.10
N VAL A 265 -6.94 13.57 17.89
CA VAL A 265 -5.97 13.14 16.87
C VAL A 265 -6.46 13.52 15.46
N GLY A 266 -7.75 13.37 15.21
CA GLY A 266 -8.37 13.80 13.94
C GLY A 266 -8.16 15.28 13.68
N GLU A 267 -8.51 16.13 14.65
CA GLU A 267 -8.41 17.59 14.52
C GLU A 267 -6.96 18.09 14.47
N GLU A 268 -6.07 17.56 15.32
CA GLU A 268 -4.72 18.10 15.48
C GLU A 268 -3.71 17.45 14.50
N LEU A 269 -3.82 16.14 14.29
CA LEU A 269 -2.78 15.40 13.57
C LEU A 269 -3.20 14.93 12.17
N VAL A 270 -4.38 14.40 12.00
CA VAL A 270 -4.85 13.90 10.70
C VAL A 270 -5.30 15.07 9.81
N ALA A 271 -6.14 15.96 10.34
CA ALA A 271 -6.51 17.27 9.75
C ALA A 271 -6.90 17.22 8.26
N LEU A 272 -7.76 16.27 7.86
CA LEU A 272 -8.18 16.10 6.46
C LEU A 272 -9.40 16.95 6.07
N GLN A 273 -10.12 17.53 7.04
CA GLN A 273 -11.31 18.32 6.79
C GLN A 273 -10.94 19.78 6.47
N PRO A 274 -11.67 20.47 5.60
CA PRO A 274 -12.86 20.01 4.83
C PRO A 274 -12.55 19.36 3.49
N GLU A 275 -11.26 19.20 3.11
CA GLU A 275 -10.80 18.83 1.78
C GLU A 275 -11.16 17.37 1.44
N TYR A 276 -11.27 16.52 2.46
CA TYR A 276 -11.61 15.11 2.31
C TYR A 276 -12.91 14.76 3.07
N SER A 277 -13.51 13.62 2.75
CA SER A 277 -14.77 13.19 3.36
C SER A 277 -14.63 12.99 4.87
N ALA A 278 -15.75 13.20 5.60
CA ALA A 278 -15.78 12.95 7.04
C ALA A 278 -15.44 11.49 7.39
N ARG A 279 -15.82 10.56 6.53
CA ARG A 279 -15.51 9.13 6.67
C ARG A 279 -14.02 8.84 6.56
N GLU A 280 -13.32 9.42 5.58
CA GLU A 280 -11.88 9.26 5.42
C GLU A 280 -11.14 9.84 6.63
N HIS A 281 -11.51 11.04 7.04
CA HIS A 281 -10.97 11.68 8.23
C HIS A 281 -11.16 10.82 9.50
N GLU A 282 -12.36 10.30 9.75
CA GLU A 282 -12.67 9.44 10.91
C GLU A 282 -11.88 8.11 10.84
N THR A 283 -11.80 7.51 9.63
CA THR A 283 -11.07 6.25 9.44
C THR A 283 -9.59 6.44 9.77
N GLN A 284 -8.94 7.48 9.23
CA GLN A 284 -7.53 7.74 9.48
C GLN A 284 -7.27 8.13 10.94
N SER A 285 -8.17 8.91 11.55
CA SER A 285 -8.07 9.29 12.97
C SER A 285 -8.14 8.09 13.89
N ARG A 286 -9.09 7.20 13.65
CA ARG A 286 -9.26 5.94 14.38
C ARG A 286 -8.04 5.02 14.21
N MET A 287 -7.63 4.79 12.95
CA MET A 287 -6.51 3.90 12.66
C MET A 287 -5.21 4.41 13.28
N ALA A 288 -4.90 5.69 13.11
CA ALA A 288 -3.70 6.29 13.68
C ALA A 288 -3.71 6.21 15.22
N THR A 289 -4.81 6.57 15.87
CA THR A 289 -4.90 6.51 17.34
C THR A 289 -4.72 5.09 17.86
N ASP A 290 -5.52 4.16 17.35
CA ASP A 290 -5.53 2.77 17.84
C ASP A 290 -4.19 2.08 17.60
N CYS A 291 -3.60 2.30 16.43
CA CYS A 291 -2.34 1.74 16.05
C CYS A 291 -1.18 2.25 16.93
N VAL A 292 -1.08 3.56 17.12
CA VAL A 292 -0.02 4.16 17.96
C VAL A 292 -0.13 3.69 19.39
N LEU A 293 -1.32 3.73 19.99
CA LEU A 293 -1.51 3.27 21.37
C LEU A 293 -1.19 1.79 21.55
N ASN A 294 -1.58 0.94 20.59
CA ASN A 294 -1.26 -0.49 20.64
C ASN A 294 0.25 -0.74 20.48
N SER A 295 0.91 -0.06 19.54
CA SER A 295 2.34 -0.26 19.28
C SER A 295 3.23 0.21 20.43
N LEU A 296 2.74 1.13 21.28
CA LEU A 296 3.39 1.61 22.48
C LEU A 296 2.91 0.90 23.76
N GLU A 297 2.11 -0.16 23.64
CA GLU A 297 1.54 -0.94 24.77
C GLU A 297 0.77 -0.08 25.79
N LEU A 298 0.12 0.98 25.32
CA LEU A 298 -0.68 1.88 26.16
C LEU A 298 -2.16 1.46 26.23
N ARG A 299 -2.52 0.45 25.46
CA ARG A 299 -3.88 -0.09 25.35
C ARG A 299 -3.87 -1.61 25.17
#